data_8cfc6248cbe8706b33fe7c1f3be449d4
#
_entry.id   8cfc6248cbe8706b33fe7c1f3be449d4
#
_cell.length_a   1.000
_cell.length_b   1.000
_cell.length_c   1.000
_cell.angle_alpha   90.00
_cell.angle_beta   90.00
_cell.angle_gamma   90.00
#
_symmetry.space_group_name_H-M   'P 1'
#
loop_
_entity.id
_entity.type
_entity.pdbx_description
1 polymer ?
#
loop_
_entity_poly.entity_id
_entity_poly.type
_entity_poly.pdbx_seq_one_letter_code
_entity_poly.pdbx_strand_id
1 'polypeptide(L)'
;FIPSPDPIISNKSGATIKDVSCYGLTDGSLSFNPTGGNGGYNYSWNPTATNSSSLSGLTAGTYHVTITDSKNCIGIDSFQIGQPAELIASLDTNLTKDIACHGEQSGSIKVNVQGGNGGNTYTWNPAVTGNSDLANNLAAGNYLITVIDIKGCQSSIAAVIAEPTPLSVDFNPVPDPACAGYETNFELNNITGGVGPDYSYTIDHGKSYSTFEIAKVTGGVHILTIIDENGCRKDTTFTVNEPAPILVSLPEKLQMNLGDTLRLSPEVQSAFPINNITWSPAGSVSCVTCDYTFASVITSQYITAVATDVNGCTGQDSVFLMVDRSRKVFIPNAFSPNKDGINDIFQVFTGPGVEGINYIRVYDRYGALVYEINNLPPNENGSSQGWDGTHKGKYCDPGVFTYLSEVKFIDGRTQKYFGSVTLVR
;
A
#
# COMPACT_ATOMS: atom_id res chain seq x y z
N PHE A 1 -22.49 51.54 102.95
CA PHE A 1 -22.52 51.28 101.53
C PHE A 1 -22.32 49.76 101.34
N ILE A 2 -23.31 49.06 100.83
CA ILE A 2 -23.19 47.67 100.35
C ILE A 2 -22.74 47.84 98.87
N PRO A 3 -21.58 47.42 98.52
CA PRO A 3 -21.19 47.53 97.07
C PRO A 3 -22.20 46.75 96.25
N SER A 4 -22.62 47.35 95.15
CA SER A 4 -23.43 46.69 94.12
C SER A 4 -22.56 45.59 93.46
N PRO A 5 -23.08 44.44 93.28
CA PRO A 5 -22.29 43.34 92.62
C PRO A 5 -21.95 43.77 91.19
N ASP A 6 -20.82 43.37 90.70
CA ASP A 6 -20.40 43.57 89.30
C ASP A 6 -21.50 43.03 88.35
N PRO A 7 -21.74 43.67 87.19
CA PRO A 7 -22.65 43.17 86.19
C PRO A 7 -22.27 41.76 85.69
N ILE A 8 -23.31 40.95 85.41
CA ILE A 8 -23.07 39.61 84.82
C ILE A 8 -22.59 39.82 83.37
N ILE A 9 -21.42 39.28 83.10
CA ILE A 9 -20.85 39.23 81.73
C ILE A 9 -20.57 37.79 81.31
N SER A 10 -20.82 37.45 80.06
CA SER A 10 -20.67 36.12 79.51
C SER A 10 -19.22 35.70 79.34
N ASN A 11 -18.28 36.66 79.49
CA ASN A 11 -16.82 36.46 79.15
C ASN A 11 -16.65 35.83 77.78
N LYS A 12 -17.22 36.45 76.75
CA LYS A 12 -17.23 36.00 75.38
C LYS A 12 -15.82 35.74 74.80
N SER A 13 -14.85 36.54 75.21
CA SER A 13 -13.45 36.36 74.77
C SER A 13 -12.81 35.06 75.29
N GLY A 14 -13.34 34.47 76.36
CA GLY A 14 -12.90 33.21 76.94
C GLY A 14 -13.78 32.00 76.51
N ALA A 15 -14.76 32.25 75.65
CA ALA A 15 -15.62 31.17 75.18
C ALA A 15 -14.88 30.26 74.18
N THR A 16 -15.13 28.95 74.28
CA THR A 16 -14.68 27.96 73.29
C THR A 16 -15.86 27.71 72.33
N ILE A 17 -15.66 28.14 71.08
CA ILE A 17 -16.64 27.95 70.03
C ILE A 17 -16.06 26.98 68.97
N LYS A 18 -16.80 25.94 68.61
CA LYS A 18 -16.51 25.05 67.52
C LYS A 18 -17.63 25.22 66.49
N ASP A 19 -17.26 25.72 65.31
CA ASP A 19 -18.16 25.79 64.15
C ASP A 19 -18.50 24.38 63.66
N VAL A 20 -19.60 24.23 62.89
CA VAL A 20 -19.97 22.97 62.30
C VAL A 20 -18.91 22.54 61.27
N SER A 21 -18.61 21.28 61.23
CA SER A 21 -17.55 20.75 60.38
C SER A 21 -17.88 20.79 58.90
N CYS A 22 -19.17 20.58 58.55
CA CYS A 22 -19.64 20.63 57.16
C CYS A 22 -20.93 21.46 57.06
N TYR A 23 -21.20 22.03 55.90
CA TYR A 23 -22.43 22.74 55.63
C TYR A 23 -23.66 21.91 55.98
N GLY A 24 -24.57 22.53 56.78
CA GLY A 24 -25.81 21.92 57.22
C GLY A 24 -25.72 20.86 58.31
N LEU A 25 -24.50 20.51 58.83
CA LEU A 25 -24.37 19.58 59.93
C LEU A 25 -24.76 20.23 61.28
N THR A 26 -24.86 19.37 62.30
CA THR A 26 -25.28 19.73 63.67
C THR A 26 -24.23 19.35 64.69
N ASP A 27 -22.92 19.46 64.36
CA ASP A 27 -21.79 19.07 65.23
C ASP A 27 -21.07 20.28 65.86
N GLY A 28 -21.64 21.46 65.71
CA GLY A 28 -21.17 22.67 66.41
C GLY A 28 -21.30 22.60 67.92
N SER A 29 -20.43 23.31 68.62
CA SER A 29 -20.48 23.37 70.10
C SER A 29 -20.01 24.73 70.59
N LEU A 30 -20.49 25.06 71.80
CA LEU A 30 -20.21 26.33 72.49
C LEU A 30 -20.02 26.03 73.99
N SER A 31 -19.02 26.59 74.60
CA SER A 31 -18.81 26.56 76.07
C SER A 31 -18.28 27.90 76.52
N PHE A 32 -18.81 28.45 77.59
CA PHE A 32 -18.37 29.72 78.14
C PHE A 32 -18.50 29.76 79.70
N ASN A 33 -17.80 30.65 80.36
CA ASN A 33 -17.83 30.80 81.78
C ASN A 33 -18.16 32.27 82.11
N PRO A 34 -19.41 32.54 82.61
CA PRO A 34 -19.79 33.89 82.98
C PRO A 34 -19.11 34.32 84.28
N THR A 35 -18.94 35.64 84.43
CA THR A 35 -18.38 36.27 85.65
C THR A 35 -19.25 37.44 86.10
N GLY A 36 -19.08 37.91 87.36
CA GLY A 36 -19.88 38.94 87.97
C GLY A 36 -21.16 38.43 88.59
N GLY A 37 -22.04 39.34 89.07
CA GLY A 37 -23.28 38.98 89.79
C GLY A 37 -22.99 38.31 91.11
N ASN A 38 -24.00 37.55 91.56
CA ASN A 38 -23.93 36.86 92.85
C ASN A 38 -23.65 35.39 92.76
N GLY A 39 -23.22 34.87 91.56
CA GLY A 39 -22.99 33.48 91.29
C GLY A 39 -24.25 32.61 91.23
N GLY A 40 -24.09 31.28 91.07
CA GLY A 40 -25.23 30.36 91.00
C GLY A 40 -26.06 30.61 89.73
N TYR A 41 -25.43 30.63 88.55
CA TYR A 41 -26.04 30.98 87.23
C TYR A 41 -26.98 29.92 86.70
N ASN A 42 -28.16 30.41 86.22
CA ASN A 42 -29.12 29.70 85.35
C ASN A 42 -29.06 30.27 83.95
N TYR A 43 -29.23 29.43 82.93
CA TYR A 43 -29.14 29.80 81.54
C TYR A 43 -30.43 29.53 80.79
N SER A 44 -30.89 30.50 80.06
CA SER A 44 -31.99 30.31 79.14
C SER A 44 -31.53 30.67 77.72
N TRP A 45 -31.57 29.72 76.82
CA TRP A 45 -31.14 29.84 75.46
C TRP A 45 -32.27 29.99 74.46
N ASN A 46 -32.08 30.69 73.40
CA ASN A 46 -32.90 30.75 72.21
C ASN A 46 -32.02 30.55 70.99
N PRO A 47 -32.23 29.55 70.12
CA PRO A 47 -33.45 28.72 69.98
C PRO A 47 -33.47 27.44 70.84
N THR A 48 -32.50 27.13 71.66
CA THR A 48 -32.46 25.89 72.44
C THR A 48 -33.03 26.13 73.87
N ALA A 49 -33.65 25.09 74.49
CA ALA A 49 -34.23 25.21 75.81
C ALA A 49 -33.36 24.42 76.84
N THR A 50 -32.11 24.80 77.03
CA THR A 50 -31.16 24.13 77.92
C THR A 50 -30.68 25.05 79.03
N ASN A 51 -30.52 24.56 80.28
CA ASN A 51 -29.90 25.28 81.39
C ASN A 51 -28.46 24.83 81.57
N SER A 52 -27.55 25.26 80.64
CA SER A 52 -26.14 24.87 80.70
C SER A 52 -25.29 25.96 80.08
N SER A 53 -24.07 26.17 80.61
CA SER A 53 -23.05 27.02 80.01
C SER A 53 -22.32 26.35 78.84
N SER A 54 -22.68 25.08 78.53
CA SER A 54 -22.07 24.31 77.40
C SER A 54 -23.19 23.73 76.58
N LEU A 55 -23.14 23.95 75.28
CA LEU A 55 -24.04 23.40 74.27
C LEU A 55 -23.27 22.55 73.27
N SER A 56 -23.88 21.51 72.77
CA SER A 56 -23.33 20.64 71.73
C SER A 56 -24.46 20.26 70.74
N GLY A 57 -24.09 19.73 69.58
CA GLY A 57 -25.06 19.38 68.56
C GLY A 57 -25.73 20.60 67.94
N LEU A 58 -25.00 21.72 67.80
CA LEU A 58 -25.52 23.00 67.29
C LEU A 58 -25.42 23.06 65.78
N THR A 59 -26.45 23.60 65.17
CA THR A 59 -26.42 24.05 63.77
C THR A 59 -25.73 25.40 63.65
N ALA A 60 -25.36 25.81 62.46
CA ALA A 60 -24.93 27.18 62.20
C ALA A 60 -26.04 28.15 62.48
N GLY A 61 -25.72 29.25 63.16
CA GLY A 61 -26.72 30.25 63.55
C GLY A 61 -26.29 31.07 64.75
N THR A 62 -27.16 32.01 65.18
CA THR A 62 -26.95 32.84 66.35
C THR A 62 -27.73 32.28 67.55
N TYR A 63 -27.05 32.09 68.65
CA TYR A 63 -27.59 31.56 69.89
C TYR A 63 -27.57 32.66 70.96
N HIS A 64 -28.77 33.04 71.42
CA HIS A 64 -28.95 34.07 72.47
C HIS A 64 -29.05 33.42 73.82
N VAL A 65 -28.33 33.93 74.78
CA VAL A 65 -28.39 33.44 76.16
C VAL A 65 -28.83 34.57 77.10
N THR A 66 -29.75 34.19 77.98
CA THR A 66 -30.09 34.99 79.17
C THR A 66 -29.49 34.25 80.40
N ILE A 67 -28.61 34.93 81.12
CA ILE A 67 -27.95 34.44 82.33
C ILE A 67 -28.61 35.08 83.51
N THR A 68 -29.11 34.28 84.48
CA THR A 68 -29.72 34.78 85.70
C THR A 68 -28.94 34.23 86.88
N ASP A 69 -28.55 35.16 87.85
CA ASP A 69 -27.81 34.76 89.02
C ASP A 69 -28.77 34.35 90.16
N SER A 70 -28.25 33.92 91.29
CA SER A 70 -28.96 33.46 92.50
C SER A 70 -29.82 34.58 93.12
N LYS A 71 -29.68 35.82 92.72
CA LYS A 71 -30.45 37.01 93.16
C LYS A 71 -31.33 37.61 92.06
N ASN A 72 -31.52 36.87 90.95
CA ASN A 72 -32.32 37.29 89.78
C ASN A 72 -31.76 38.48 88.98
N CYS A 73 -30.45 38.79 89.12
CA CYS A 73 -29.83 39.72 88.19
C CYS A 73 -29.68 39.04 86.84
N ILE A 74 -29.86 39.82 85.77
CA ILE A 74 -29.86 39.29 84.39
C ILE A 74 -28.71 39.88 83.57
N GLY A 75 -27.96 38.96 82.85
CA GLY A 75 -27.06 39.30 81.76
C GLY A 75 -27.56 38.66 80.47
N ILE A 76 -27.40 39.36 79.32
CA ILE A 76 -27.80 38.84 78.01
C ILE A 76 -26.63 38.94 77.09
N ASP A 77 -26.40 37.86 76.28
CA ASP A 77 -25.39 37.83 75.20
C ASP A 77 -25.83 36.94 74.04
N SER A 78 -25.02 36.92 73.00
CA SER A 78 -25.24 36.07 71.85
C SER A 78 -23.91 35.47 71.31
N PHE A 79 -23.94 34.25 70.84
CA PHE A 79 -22.81 33.55 70.24
C PHE A 79 -23.18 33.11 68.83
N GLN A 80 -22.23 33.15 67.91
CA GLN A 80 -22.44 32.72 66.52
C GLN A 80 -21.67 31.44 66.32
N ILE A 81 -22.36 30.43 65.78
CA ILE A 81 -21.78 29.21 65.26
C ILE A 81 -21.73 29.34 63.73
N GLY A 82 -20.55 29.27 63.15
CA GLY A 82 -20.35 29.36 61.73
C GLY A 82 -20.48 28.00 61.05
N GLN A 83 -20.48 28.03 59.71
CA GLN A 83 -20.33 26.82 58.89
C GLN A 83 -19.52 27.15 57.66
N PRO A 84 -18.81 26.16 57.06
CA PRO A 84 -18.18 26.37 55.76
C PRO A 84 -19.22 26.56 54.65
N ALA A 85 -18.81 27.06 53.48
CA ALA A 85 -19.64 26.98 52.29
C ALA A 85 -19.89 25.53 51.90
N GLU A 86 -20.99 25.26 51.21
CA GLU A 86 -21.30 23.92 50.72
C GLU A 86 -20.19 23.43 49.80
N LEU A 87 -19.74 22.17 50.03
CA LEU A 87 -18.76 21.51 49.15
C LEU A 87 -19.50 21.05 47.88
N ILE A 88 -19.14 21.63 46.70
CA ILE A 88 -19.78 21.36 45.45
C ILE A 88 -18.69 20.88 44.43
N ALA A 89 -18.88 19.69 43.90
CA ALA A 89 -18.07 19.18 42.78
C ALA A 89 -18.80 19.43 41.46
N SER A 90 -18.09 19.87 40.44
CA SER A 90 -18.60 20.11 39.07
C SER A 90 -17.58 19.65 38.04
N LEU A 91 -18.03 19.34 36.81
CA LEU A 91 -17.11 18.99 35.71
C LEU A 91 -16.61 20.25 35.02
N ASP A 92 -15.32 20.25 34.67
CA ASP A 92 -14.75 21.21 33.73
C ASP A 92 -14.97 20.71 32.31
N THR A 93 -15.90 21.34 31.59
CA THR A 93 -16.28 20.92 30.21
C THR A 93 -15.18 21.15 29.19
N ASN A 94 -14.20 22.02 29.46
CA ASN A 94 -13.10 22.26 28.54
C ASN A 94 -12.02 21.21 28.60
N LEU A 95 -11.83 20.61 29.78
CA LEU A 95 -10.80 19.62 30.07
C LEU A 95 -11.35 18.20 30.21
N THR A 96 -12.68 18.04 30.23
CA THR A 96 -13.35 16.74 30.12
C THR A 96 -13.54 16.41 28.65
N LYS A 97 -12.95 15.32 28.17
CA LYS A 97 -12.92 14.95 26.76
C LYS A 97 -13.28 13.49 26.57
N ASP A 98 -14.08 13.23 25.57
CA ASP A 98 -14.38 11.89 25.08
C ASP A 98 -13.19 11.27 24.33
N ILE A 99 -13.29 9.99 24.05
CA ILE A 99 -12.27 9.23 23.30
C ILE A 99 -12.31 9.64 21.83
N ALA A 100 -11.11 9.88 21.25
CA ALA A 100 -11.00 10.28 19.86
C ALA A 100 -11.26 9.13 18.88
N CYS A 101 -10.74 7.93 19.18
CA CYS A 101 -10.87 6.76 18.32
C CYS A 101 -11.38 5.55 19.11
N HIS A 102 -12.25 4.75 18.49
CA HIS A 102 -12.82 3.57 19.12
C HIS A 102 -11.74 2.62 19.71
N GLY A 103 -11.96 2.21 20.96
CA GLY A 103 -11.09 1.28 21.67
C GLY A 103 -9.81 1.89 22.23
N GLU A 104 -9.58 3.19 22.08
CA GLU A 104 -8.47 3.89 22.70
C GLU A 104 -8.77 4.25 24.17
N GLN A 105 -7.74 4.68 24.88
CA GLN A 105 -7.85 5.23 26.23
C GLN A 105 -7.33 6.68 26.22
N SER A 106 -8.00 7.55 25.48
CA SER A 106 -7.64 8.96 25.32
C SER A 106 -8.56 9.92 26.07
N GLY A 107 -9.58 9.40 26.78
CA GLY A 107 -10.54 10.20 27.54
C GLY A 107 -9.89 10.92 28.73
N SER A 108 -10.48 12.06 29.13
CA SER A 108 -10.08 12.80 30.34
C SER A 108 -11.28 13.37 31.07
N ILE A 109 -11.19 13.44 32.41
CA ILE A 109 -12.18 14.09 33.27
C ILE A 109 -11.46 15.04 34.22
N LYS A 110 -11.88 16.29 34.26
CA LYS A 110 -11.44 17.32 35.23
C LYS A 110 -12.58 17.70 36.14
N VAL A 111 -12.34 17.65 37.44
CA VAL A 111 -13.31 18.08 38.48
C VAL A 111 -12.87 19.38 39.05
N ASN A 112 -13.80 20.36 39.06
CA ASN A 112 -13.67 21.62 39.76
C ASN A 112 -14.42 21.54 41.11
N VAL A 113 -13.84 22.11 42.15
CA VAL A 113 -14.42 22.08 43.52
C VAL A 113 -14.59 23.50 44.03
N GLN A 114 -15.73 23.76 44.60
CA GLN A 114 -16.03 25.03 45.29
C GLN A 114 -16.51 24.75 46.71
N GLY A 115 -16.27 25.70 47.65
CA GLY A 115 -16.71 25.56 49.05
C GLY A 115 -15.88 24.55 49.85
N GLY A 116 -16.48 23.99 50.89
CA GLY A 116 -15.86 23.08 51.85
C GLY A 116 -14.77 23.74 52.70
N ASN A 117 -13.88 22.88 53.27
CA ASN A 117 -12.79 23.31 54.14
C ASN A 117 -11.41 23.23 53.47
N GLY A 118 -11.37 22.92 52.15
CA GLY A 118 -10.13 22.72 51.43
C GLY A 118 -9.44 21.38 51.72
N GLY A 119 -8.20 21.19 51.19
CA GLY A 119 -7.46 19.93 51.38
C GLY A 119 -8.14 18.71 50.76
N ASN A 120 -8.74 18.94 49.56
CA ASN A 120 -9.62 17.97 48.90
C ASN A 120 -8.84 16.71 48.45
N THR A 121 -9.46 15.55 48.68
CA THR A 121 -9.05 14.24 48.17
C THR A 121 -10.13 13.71 47.25
N TYR A 122 -9.74 12.88 46.27
CA TYR A 122 -10.62 12.39 45.22
C TYR A 122 -10.65 10.86 45.23
N THR A 123 -11.83 10.29 45.17
CA THR A 123 -12.05 8.87 45.00
C THR A 123 -12.82 8.61 43.73
N TRP A 124 -12.28 7.78 42.87
CA TRP A 124 -12.83 7.44 41.56
C TRP A 124 -13.40 6.02 41.53
N ASN A 125 -14.54 5.86 40.89
CA ASN A 125 -15.14 4.57 40.60
C ASN A 125 -15.62 4.50 39.15
N PRO A 126 -15.02 3.67 38.26
CA PRO A 126 -13.89 2.77 38.55
C PRO A 126 -12.62 3.52 38.98
N ALA A 127 -11.75 2.82 39.70
CA ALA A 127 -10.50 3.41 40.17
C ALA A 127 -9.60 3.80 39.02
N VAL A 128 -9.03 5.00 39.12
CA VAL A 128 -8.08 5.56 38.12
C VAL A 128 -6.69 5.69 38.73
N THR A 129 -5.68 5.83 37.91
CA THR A 129 -4.31 6.07 38.37
C THR A 129 -4.16 7.48 38.95
N GLY A 130 -3.84 7.59 40.22
CA GLY A 130 -3.72 8.84 40.96
C GLY A 130 -5.04 9.31 41.56
N ASN A 131 -4.93 10.08 42.68
CA ASN A 131 -6.08 10.66 43.39
C ASN A 131 -6.12 12.18 43.14
N SER A 132 -6.09 12.60 41.87
CA SER A 132 -6.08 13.98 41.46
C SER A 132 -7.48 14.44 41.00
N ASP A 133 -7.67 15.74 40.92
CA ASP A 133 -8.83 16.39 40.33
C ASP A 133 -8.91 16.24 38.80
N LEU A 134 -7.81 15.76 38.17
CA LEU A 134 -7.70 15.45 36.75
C LEU A 134 -7.28 13.99 36.56
N ALA A 135 -8.06 13.22 35.82
CA ALA A 135 -7.72 11.91 35.32
C ALA A 135 -7.62 11.94 33.81
N ASN A 136 -6.56 11.30 33.27
CA ASN A 136 -6.31 11.14 31.84
C ASN A 136 -6.22 9.65 31.49
N ASN A 137 -6.17 9.37 30.19
CA ASN A 137 -6.07 8.01 29.66
C ASN A 137 -7.24 7.12 30.12
N LEU A 138 -8.44 7.70 30.13
CA LEU A 138 -9.65 7.00 30.54
C LEU A 138 -10.24 6.23 29.37
N ALA A 139 -10.72 5.02 29.65
CA ALA A 139 -11.54 4.25 28.72
C ALA A 139 -12.95 4.80 28.65
N ALA A 140 -13.73 4.39 27.65
CA ALA A 140 -15.17 4.68 27.60
C ALA A 140 -15.89 4.06 28.78
N GLY A 141 -16.84 4.80 29.35
CA GLY A 141 -17.61 4.32 30.48
C GLY A 141 -18.14 5.41 31.39
N ASN A 142 -18.79 4.96 32.47
CA ASN A 142 -19.35 5.82 33.51
C ASN A 142 -18.36 5.92 34.68
N TYR A 143 -18.13 7.13 35.14
CA TYR A 143 -17.24 7.44 36.26
C TYR A 143 -18.01 8.18 37.32
N LEU A 144 -17.89 7.74 38.59
CA LEU A 144 -18.37 8.45 39.75
C LEU A 144 -17.17 8.98 40.54
N ILE A 145 -17.12 10.30 40.74
CA ILE A 145 -16.04 10.96 41.45
C ILE A 145 -16.58 11.50 42.75
N THR A 146 -16.03 11.07 43.89
CA THR A 146 -16.33 11.57 45.21
C THR A 146 -15.19 12.44 45.71
N VAL A 147 -15.50 13.69 45.99
CA VAL A 147 -14.57 14.66 46.59
C VAL A 147 -14.79 14.67 48.10
N ILE A 148 -13.72 14.62 48.89
CA ILE A 148 -13.75 14.63 50.35
C ILE A 148 -12.78 15.73 50.80
N ASP A 149 -13.25 16.69 51.59
CA ASP A 149 -12.39 17.75 52.16
C ASP A 149 -11.68 17.28 53.43
N ILE A 150 -10.79 18.12 53.99
CA ILE A 150 -9.98 17.79 55.17
C ILE A 150 -10.85 17.53 56.45
N LYS A 151 -12.10 17.98 56.47
CA LYS A 151 -13.05 17.77 57.57
C LYS A 151 -13.97 16.57 57.35
N GLY A 152 -13.86 15.90 56.17
CA GLY A 152 -14.68 14.77 55.82
C GLY A 152 -16.02 15.10 55.14
N CYS A 153 -16.23 16.36 54.73
CA CYS A 153 -17.39 16.71 53.94
C CYS A 153 -17.27 16.12 52.55
N GLN A 154 -18.38 15.66 51.98
CA GLN A 154 -18.36 14.92 50.71
C GLN A 154 -19.28 15.54 49.67
N SER A 155 -18.84 15.51 48.39
CA SER A 155 -19.64 15.83 47.24
C SER A 155 -19.30 14.86 46.10
N SER A 156 -20.29 14.41 45.35
CA SER A 156 -20.08 13.43 44.27
C SER A 156 -20.63 13.98 42.95
N ILE A 157 -19.93 13.67 41.89
CA ILE A 157 -20.30 13.96 40.51
C ILE A 157 -20.11 12.74 39.61
N ALA A 158 -21.08 12.51 38.72
CA ALA A 158 -20.97 11.49 37.68
C ALA A 158 -20.53 12.12 36.37
N ALA A 159 -19.70 11.39 35.63
CA ALA A 159 -19.26 11.74 34.27
C ALA A 159 -19.34 10.52 33.36
N VAL A 160 -19.54 10.74 32.09
CA VAL A 160 -19.53 9.71 31.05
C VAL A 160 -18.46 10.05 30.05
N ILE A 161 -17.59 9.12 29.74
CA ILE A 161 -16.68 9.20 28.61
C ILE A 161 -17.27 8.35 27.50
N ALA A 162 -17.61 8.99 26.40
CA ALA A 162 -18.10 8.34 25.20
C ALA A 162 -16.95 7.95 24.27
N GLU A 163 -17.18 6.98 23.38
CA GLU A 163 -16.29 6.66 22.26
C GLU A 163 -17.09 6.59 20.95
N PRO A 164 -16.47 6.89 19.81
CA PRO A 164 -17.12 6.69 18.52
C PRO A 164 -17.36 5.21 18.24
N THR A 165 -18.31 4.89 17.38
CA THR A 165 -18.51 3.52 16.92
C THR A 165 -17.29 3.04 16.10
N PRO A 166 -16.98 1.74 16.05
CA PRO A 166 -15.84 1.24 15.30
C PRO A 166 -16.00 1.56 13.81
N LEU A 167 -14.89 1.95 13.16
CA LEU A 167 -14.84 2.11 11.71
C LEU A 167 -15.10 0.77 11.01
N SER A 168 -15.99 0.78 10.03
CA SER A 168 -16.31 -0.35 9.17
C SER A 168 -16.41 0.13 7.73
N VAL A 169 -16.00 -0.72 6.80
CA VAL A 169 -16.02 -0.42 5.36
C VAL A 169 -16.69 -1.54 4.60
N ASP A 170 -17.46 -1.16 3.58
CA ASP A 170 -18.04 -2.06 2.59
C ASP A 170 -17.63 -1.60 1.19
N PHE A 171 -17.22 -2.55 0.35
CA PHE A 171 -16.80 -2.32 -1.03
C PHE A 171 -17.25 -3.47 -1.93
N ASN A 172 -17.47 -3.18 -3.19
CA ASN A 172 -17.81 -4.18 -4.19
C ASN A 172 -16.61 -5.12 -4.44
N PRO A 173 -16.86 -6.37 -4.86
CA PRO A 173 -15.80 -7.21 -5.40
C PRO A 173 -15.04 -6.46 -6.50
N VAL A 174 -13.74 -6.37 -6.38
CA VAL A 174 -12.90 -5.68 -7.37
C VAL A 174 -12.84 -6.54 -8.62
N PRO A 175 -13.17 -6.01 -9.81
CA PRO A 175 -13.09 -6.77 -11.04
C PRO A 175 -11.66 -7.22 -11.32
N ASP A 176 -11.50 -8.45 -11.79
CA ASP A 176 -10.20 -8.95 -12.22
C ASP A 176 -9.73 -8.15 -13.46
N PRO A 177 -8.43 -7.77 -13.57
CA PRO A 177 -7.91 -7.13 -14.76
C PRO A 177 -7.94 -8.07 -15.96
N ALA A 178 -8.11 -7.53 -17.15
CA ALA A 178 -8.17 -8.33 -18.37
C ALA A 178 -6.85 -9.07 -18.65
N CYS A 179 -5.72 -8.47 -18.28
CA CYS A 179 -4.38 -9.00 -18.53
C CYS A 179 -3.51 -8.92 -17.27
N ALA A 180 -2.54 -9.82 -17.19
CA ALA A 180 -1.53 -9.80 -16.15
C ALA A 180 -0.80 -8.45 -16.10
N GLY A 181 -0.63 -7.88 -14.90
CA GLY A 181 0.01 -6.61 -14.68
C GLY A 181 -0.80 -5.37 -15.09
N TYR A 182 -2.05 -5.54 -15.54
CA TYR A 182 -2.92 -4.41 -15.83
C TYR A 182 -3.65 -3.96 -14.56
N GLU A 183 -4.02 -2.68 -14.55
CA GLU A 183 -4.79 -2.08 -13.46
C GLU A 183 -6.29 -2.28 -13.68
N THR A 184 -7.02 -2.41 -12.57
CA THR A 184 -8.47 -2.39 -12.51
C THR A 184 -8.97 -1.31 -11.55
N ASN A 185 -10.26 -1.03 -11.55
CA ASN A 185 -10.88 -0.02 -10.69
C ASN A 185 -11.24 -0.60 -9.33
N PHE A 186 -10.87 0.11 -8.29
CA PHE A 186 -11.35 -0.11 -6.92
C PHE A 186 -12.30 1.01 -6.54
N GLU A 187 -13.51 0.66 -6.07
CA GLU A 187 -14.55 1.59 -5.66
C GLU A 187 -15.09 1.22 -4.28
N LEU A 188 -15.15 2.20 -3.39
CA LEU A 188 -15.81 2.05 -2.09
C LEU A 188 -17.33 2.19 -2.24
N ASN A 189 -18.08 1.35 -1.51
CA ASN A 189 -19.54 1.48 -1.41
C ASN A 189 -19.91 2.40 -0.26
N ASN A 190 -19.45 2.07 0.95
CA ASN A 190 -19.86 2.77 2.17
C ASN A 190 -18.78 2.64 3.26
N ILE A 191 -18.69 3.70 4.08
CA ILE A 191 -17.94 3.71 5.33
C ILE A 191 -18.91 4.06 6.45
N THR A 192 -18.83 3.35 7.57
CA THR A 192 -19.64 3.60 8.75
C THR A 192 -18.78 3.61 10.00
N GLY A 193 -19.26 4.29 11.05
CA GLY A 193 -18.53 4.41 12.31
C GLY A 193 -17.45 5.49 12.26
N GLY A 194 -16.60 5.54 13.29
CA GLY A 194 -15.64 6.61 13.48
C GLY A 194 -16.30 7.98 13.68
N VAL A 195 -15.58 9.03 13.31
CA VAL A 195 -16.05 10.42 13.31
C VAL A 195 -16.07 10.93 11.87
N GLY A 196 -17.23 11.26 11.36
CA GLY A 196 -17.42 11.69 9.97
C GLY A 196 -18.34 12.89 9.84
N PRO A 197 -18.56 13.47 8.64
CA PRO A 197 -18.77 12.74 7.39
C PRO A 197 -17.57 12.58 6.45
N ASP A 198 -16.44 13.22 6.72
CA ASP A 198 -15.33 13.25 5.77
C ASP A 198 -14.36 12.09 6.05
N TYR A 199 -14.42 11.08 5.21
CA TYR A 199 -13.50 9.95 5.25
C TYR A 199 -12.54 9.99 4.08
N SER A 200 -11.35 9.42 4.28
CA SER A 200 -10.40 9.15 3.22
C SER A 200 -9.91 7.71 3.29
N TYR A 201 -9.32 7.23 2.19
CA TYR A 201 -8.73 5.90 2.19
C TYR A 201 -7.39 5.88 1.44
N THR A 202 -6.56 4.90 1.78
CA THR A 202 -5.33 4.60 1.04
C THR A 202 -5.30 3.12 0.70
N ILE A 203 -4.62 2.78 -0.40
CA ILE A 203 -4.32 1.39 -0.76
C ILE A 203 -2.81 1.22 -0.67
N ASP A 204 -2.36 0.16 0.03
CA ASP A 204 -0.96 -0.18 0.27
C ASP A 204 -0.13 1.00 0.82
N HIS A 205 -0.75 1.82 1.68
CA HIS A 205 -0.15 3.03 2.25
C HIS A 205 0.29 4.07 1.20
N GLY A 206 -0.25 3.98 -0.01
CA GLY A 206 0.05 4.88 -1.12
C GLY A 206 -0.69 6.22 -1.04
N LYS A 207 -1.10 6.74 -2.20
CA LYS A 207 -1.86 7.99 -2.32
C LYS A 207 -3.17 7.91 -1.51
N SER A 208 -3.51 9.00 -0.85
CA SER A 208 -4.83 9.16 -0.20
C SER A 208 -5.88 9.56 -1.23
N TYR A 209 -7.05 8.94 -1.12
CA TYR A 209 -8.22 9.16 -1.95
C TYR A 209 -9.38 9.63 -1.06
N SER A 210 -10.24 10.48 -1.58
CA SER A 210 -11.57 10.73 -0.98
C SER A 210 -12.49 9.53 -1.24
N THR A 211 -13.59 9.41 -0.48
CA THR A 211 -14.52 8.28 -0.61
C THR A 211 -15.18 8.14 -1.99
N PHE A 212 -15.19 9.18 -2.79
CA PHE A 212 -15.79 9.20 -4.14
C PHE A 212 -14.76 9.03 -5.27
N GLU A 213 -13.47 8.99 -4.95
CA GLU A 213 -12.42 8.77 -5.95
C GLU A 213 -12.24 7.28 -6.21
N ILE A 214 -12.05 6.94 -7.50
CA ILE A 214 -11.74 5.59 -7.93
C ILE A 214 -10.23 5.40 -7.87
N ALA A 215 -9.77 4.39 -7.14
CA ALA A 215 -8.37 4.00 -7.14
C ALA A 215 -8.08 2.99 -8.25
N LYS A 216 -6.82 2.93 -8.70
CA LYS A 216 -6.32 1.91 -9.61
C LYS A 216 -5.48 0.91 -8.83
N VAL A 217 -5.74 -0.38 -9.06
CA VAL A 217 -5.04 -1.49 -8.41
C VAL A 217 -4.66 -2.56 -9.43
N THR A 218 -3.55 -3.22 -9.23
CA THR A 218 -3.09 -4.37 -10.02
C THR A 218 -3.56 -5.68 -9.39
N GLY A 219 -3.18 -6.81 -9.95
CA GLY A 219 -3.37 -8.10 -9.31
C GLY A 219 -2.54 -8.24 -8.04
N GLY A 220 -3.07 -8.95 -7.04
CA GLY A 220 -2.40 -9.21 -5.77
C GLY A 220 -3.28 -9.02 -4.55
N VAL A 221 -2.64 -9.11 -3.38
CA VAL A 221 -3.26 -8.81 -2.08
C VAL A 221 -2.95 -7.36 -1.72
N HIS A 222 -3.98 -6.59 -1.42
CA HIS A 222 -3.89 -5.17 -1.10
C HIS A 222 -4.38 -4.89 0.31
N ILE A 223 -3.81 -3.87 0.95
CA ILE A 223 -4.25 -3.34 2.24
C ILE A 223 -5.03 -2.06 1.98
N LEU A 224 -6.30 -2.06 2.34
CA LEU A 224 -7.15 -0.88 2.36
C LEU A 224 -7.12 -0.27 3.75
N THR A 225 -6.64 0.94 3.91
CA THR A 225 -6.67 1.71 5.14
C THR A 225 -7.71 2.82 5.04
N ILE A 226 -8.71 2.80 5.90
CA ILE A 226 -9.71 3.86 6.04
C ILE A 226 -9.26 4.82 7.14
N ILE A 227 -9.49 6.11 6.95
CA ILE A 227 -9.12 7.19 7.87
C ILE A 227 -10.32 8.13 8.02
N ASP A 228 -10.74 8.40 9.26
CA ASP A 228 -11.81 9.36 9.58
C ASP A 228 -11.26 10.79 9.83
N GLU A 229 -12.16 11.74 10.15
CA GLU A 229 -11.79 13.13 10.42
C GLU A 229 -10.84 13.32 11.61
N ASN A 230 -10.91 12.45 12.61
CA ASN A 230 -10.02 12.46 13.76
C ASN A 230 -8.67 11.78 13.49
N GLY A 231 -8.51 11.16 12.31
CA GLY A 231 -7.32 10.40 11.93
C GLY A 231 -7.31 8.97 12.46
N CYS A 232 -8.44 8.46 12.97
CA CYS A 232 -8.60 7.06 13.37
C CYS A 232 -8.52 6.17 12.13
N ARG A 233 -7.87 5.02 12.27
CA ARG A 233 -7.57 4.14 11.14
C ARG A 233 -8.15 2.75 11.32
N LYS A 234 -8.57 2.16 10.19
CA LYS A 234 -8.97 0.77 10.10
C LYS A 234 -8.38 0.14 8.86
N ASP A 235 -7.59 -0.90 9.04
CA ASP A 235 -7.05 -1.70 7.96
C ASP A 235 -7.94 -2.90 7.68
N THR A 236 -8.10 -3.21 6.40
CA THR A 236 -8.68 -4.44 5.89
C THR A 236 -7.93 -4.88 4.63
N THR A 237 -8.03 -6.14 4.26
CA THR A 237 -7.37 -6.66 3.07
C THR A 237 -8.39 -7.11 2.04
N PHE A 238 -8.04 -6.95 0.76
CA PHE A 238 -8.76 -7.53 -0.36
C PHE A 238 -7.79 -8.12 -1.38
N THR A 239 -8.29 -9.02 -2.20
CA THR A 239 -7.47 -9.69 -3.23
C THR A 239 -8.06 -9.40 -4.59
N VAL A 240 -7.20 -9.02 -5.54
CA VAL A 240 -7.51 -8.90 -6.96
C VAL A 240 -6.84 -10.08 -7.65
N ASN A 241 -7.63 -10.95 -8.28
CA ASN A 241 -7.07 -12.05 -9.06
C ASN A 241 -6.68 -11.53 -10.44
N GLU A 242 -5.56 -11.99 -10.95
CA GLU A 242 -5.17 -11.69 -12.32
C GLU A 242 -4.88 -12.98 -13.10
N PRO A 243 -5.13 -12.99 -14.42
CA PRO A 243 -4.80 -14.14 -15.23
C PRO A 243 -3.28 -14.33 -15.30
N ALA A 244 -2.84 -15.55 -15.55
CA ALA A 244 -1.43 -15.82 -15.80
C ALA A 244 -0.97 -15.07 -17.07
N PRO A 245 0.26 -14.53 -17.10
CA PRO A 245 0.81 -13.87 -18.28
C PRO A 245 0.92 -14.84 -19.46
N ILE A 246 0.80 -14.31 -20.68
CA ILE A 246 1.06 -15.10 -21.88
C ILE A 246 2.57 -15.36 -21.97
N LEU A 247 2.95 -16.63 -21.94
CA LEU A 247 4.32 -17.06 -22.13
C LEU A 247 4.48 -17.56 -23.57
N VAL A 248 5.39 -16.94 -24.30
CA VAL A 248 5.81 -17.34 -25.65
C VAL A 248 7.22 -17.87 -25.54
N SER A 249 7.52 -19.01 -26.13
CA SER A 249 8.84 -19.61 -26.09
C SER A 249 9.30 -19.97 -27.48
N LEU A 250 10.47 -19.46 -27.85
CA LEU A 250 11.26 -19.80 -29.05
C LEU A 250 12.64 -20.26 -28.62
N PRO A 251 13.35 -21.07 -29.45
CA PRO A 251 14.76 -21.34 -29.22
C PRO A 251 15.58 -20.03 -29.19
N GLU A 252 16.51 -19.90 -28.27
CA GLU A 252 17.35 -18.69 -28.14
C GLU A 252 18.10 -18.37 -29.44
N LYS A 253 18.60 -19.42 -30.14
CA LYS A 253 19.42 -19.31 -31.33
C LYS A 253 19.23 -20.48 -32.27
N LEU A 254 19.09 -20.20 -33.56
CA LEU A 254 19.10 -21.22 -34.63
C LEU A 254 20.10 -20.83 -35.72
N GLN A 255 20.71 -21.84 -36.35
CA GLN A 255 21.64 -21.65 -37.46
C GLN A 255 21.01 -22.09 -38.76
N MET A 256 21.23 -21.31 -39.82
CA MET A 256 20.81 -21.65 -41.19
C MET A 256 21.86 -21.22 -42.19
N ASN A 257 21.89 -21.85 -43.37
CA ASN A 257 22.79 -21.42 -44.45
C ASN A 257 22.15 -20.27 -45.24
N LEU A 258 22.96 -19.47 -45.89
CA LEU A 258 22.47 -18.44 -46.80
C LEU A 258 21.60 -19.08 -47.89
N GLY A 259 20.34 -18.58 -48.01
CA GLY A 259 19.33 -19.08 -48.95
C GLY A 259 18.43 -20.20 -48.42
N ASP A 260 18.70 -20.73 -47.23
CA ASP A 260 17.77 -21.67 -46.60
C ASP A 260 16.52 -20.98 -46.10
N THR A 261 15.45 -21.75 -45.88
CA THR A 261 14.26 -21.36 -45.15
C THR A 261 14.12 -22.21 -43.89
N LEU A 262 13.77 -21.59 -42.76
CA LEU A 262 13.66 -22.27 -41.48
C LEU A 262 12.25 -22.10 -40.93
N ARG A 263 11.58 -23.21 -40.56
CA ARG A 263 10.28 -23.15 -39.92
C ARG A 263 10.43 -22.72 -38.47
N LEU A 264 9.66 -21.69 -38.08
CA LEU A 264 9.54 -21.19 -36.73
C LEU A 264 8.12 -21.44 -36.23
N SER A 265 7.98 -22.04 -35.03
CA SER A 265 6.71 -22.32 -34.37
C SER A 265 6.92 -22.09 -32.89
N PRO A 266 6.33 -21.07 -32.26
CA PRO A 266 6.48 -20.82 -30.85
C PRO A 266 5.65 -21.80 -30.03
N GLU A 267 6.11 -22.12 -28.82
CA GLU A 267 5.25 -22.68 -27.78
C GLU A 267 4.57 -21.53 -27.05
N VAL A 268 3.24 -21.57 -26.94
CA VAL A 268 2.48 -20.49 -26.29
C VAL A 268 1.63 -21.08 -25.17
N GLN A 269 1.79 -20.52 -23.96
CA GLN A 269 0.95 -20.82 -22.81
C GLN A 269 0.16 -19.56 -22.45
N SER A 270 -1.16 -19.69 -22.36
CA SER A 270 -2.07 -18.58 -22.05
C SER A 270 -3.28 -19.10 -21.27
N ALA A 271 -3.83 -18.25 -20.38
CA ALA A 271 -5.06 -18.52 -19.66
C ALA A 271 -6.30 -18.46 -20.58
N PHE A 272 -6.22 -17.73 -21.69
CA PHE A 272 -7.31 -17.53 -22.66
C PHE A 272 -6.88 -17.97 -24.06
N PRO A 273 -7.83 -18.28 -24.95
CA PRO A 273 -7.53 -18.65 -26.33
C PRO A 273 -6.71 -17.57 -27.05
N ILE A 274 -5.68 -17.99 -27.80
CA ILE A 274 -4.89 -17.09 -28.62
C ILE A 274 -5.71 -16.67 -29.85
N ASN A 275 -5.80 -15.37 -30.07
CA ASN A 275 -6.48 -14.77 -31.23
C ASN A 275 -5.57 -14.75 -32.46
N ASN A 276 -4.31 -14.35 -32.30
CA ASN A 276 -3.33 -14.35 -33.39
C ASN A 276 -1.89 -14.40 -32.84
N ILE A 277 -0.98 -14.78 -33.75
CA ILE A 277 0.46 -14.66 -33.56
C ILE A 277 1.02 -13.80 -34.68
N THR A 278 1.74 -12.74 -34.35
CA THR A 278 2.38 -11.84 -35.32
C THR A 278 3.88 -12.00 -35.30
N TRP A 279 4.48 -11.94 -36.50
CA TRP A 279 5.91 -12.12 -36.69
C TRP A 279 6.56 -10.86 -37.24
N SER A 280 7.75 -10.55 -36.76
CA SER A 280 8.56 -9.42 -37.22
C SER A 280 10.05 -9.77 -37.32
N PRO A 281 10.80 -9.15 -38.25
CA PRO A 281 10.34 -8.18 -39.27
C PRO A 281 9.61 -8.87 -40.44
N ALA A 282 8.59 -8.21 -40.98
CA ALA A 282 7.72 -8.77 -42.01
C ALA A 282 8.46 -9.25 -43.30
N GLY A 283 9.52 -8.56 -43.71
CA GLY A 283 10.30 -8.95 -44.90
C GLY A 283 11.17 -10.19 -44.73
N SER A 284 11.25 -10.76 -43.56
CA SER A 284 12.08 -11.92 -43.22
C SER A 284 11.29 -13.20 -43.00
N VAL A 285 9.97 -13.13 -43.09
CA VAL A 285 9.04 -14.24 -42.81
C VAL A 285 8.03 -14.41 -43.93
N SER A 286 7.62 -15.64 -44.16
CA SER A 286 6.63 -15.98 -45.22
C SER A 286 5.19 -15.60 -44.87
N CYS A 287 4.87 -15.55 -43.57
CA CYS A 287 3.57 -15.17 -43.06
C CYS A 287 3.73 -14.36 -41.78
N VAL A 288 3.13 -13.17 -41.76
CA VAL A 288 3.23 -12.21 -40.64
C VAL A 288 2.21 -12.51 -39.52
N THR A 289 1.09 -13.18 -39.83
CA THR A 289 -0.02 -13.40 -38.93
C THR A 289 -0.48 -14.85 -38.86
N CYS A 290 0.47 -15.79 -38.79
CA CYS A 290 0.20 -17.23 -38.75
C CYS A 290 0.76 -17.86 -37.48
N ASP A 291 0.19 -19.00 -37.08
CA ASP A 291 0.65 -19.78 -35.91
C ASP A 291 2.12 -20.24 -36.03
N TYR A 292 2.56 -20.42 -37.25
CA TYR A 292 3.96 -20.69 -37.57
C TYR A 292 4.37 -19.91 -38.83
N THR A 293 5.65 -19.68 -39.01
CA THR A 293 6.17 -19.03 -40.24
C THR A 293 7.43 -19.71 -40.73
N PHE A 294 7.82 -19.43 -41.99
CA PHE A 294 9.12 -19.77 -42.52
C PHE A 294 9.97 -18.50 -42.59
N ALA A 295 11.08 -18.49 -41.90
CA ALA A 295 12.04 -17.40 -41.94
C ALA A 295 13.05 -17.61 -43.06
N SER A 296 13.29 -16.55 -43.89
CA SER A 296 14.31 -16.51 -44.91
C SER A 296 15.07 -15.20 -44.76
N VAL A 297 16.30 -15.29 -44.27
CA VAL A 297 17.13 -14.11 -43.98
C VAL A 297 18.50 -14.19 -44.65
N ILE A 298 18.98 -13.07 -45.13
CA ILE A 298 20.31 -12.95 -45.78
C ILE A 298 21.40 -12.46 -44.80
N THR A 299 21.00 -11.95 -43.66
CA THR A 299 21.88 -11.50 -42.56
C THR A 299 21.37 -12.00 -41.23
N SER A 300 22.30 -12.31 -40.31
CA SER A 300 21.91 -12.72 -38.97
C SER A 300 21.11 -11.64 -38.27
N GLN A 301 19.95 -12.01 -37.71
CA GLN A 301 19.01 -11.08 -37.05
C GLN A 301 18.05 -11.83 -36.11
N TYR A 302 17.35 -11.06 -35.30
CA TYR A 302 16.25 -11.58 -34.50
C TYR A 302 14.95 -11.66 -35.31
N ILE A 303 14.20 -12.73 -35.06
CA ILE A 303 12.81 -12.87 -35.46
C ILE A 303 11.99 -12.95 -34.19
N THR A 304 10.98 -12.08 -34.06
CA THR A 304 10.13 -11.99 -32.88
C THR A 304 8.74 -12.49 -33.20
N ALA A 305 8.19 -13.29 -32.31
CA ALA A 305 6.80 -13.72 -32.29
C ALA A 305 6.06 -12.98 -31.16
N VAL A 306 4.93 -12.37 -31.44
CA VAL A 306 4.01 -11.76 -30.46
C VAL A 306 2.70 -12.49 -30.54
N ALA A 307 2.32 -13.19 -29.48
CA ALA A 307 1.01 -13.82 -29.33
C ALA A 307 0.04 -12.85 -28.67
N THR A 308 -1.17 -12.73 -29.19
CA THR A 308 -2.25 -11.92 -28.64
C THR A 308 -3.47 -12.82 -28.39
N ASP A 309 -4.03 -12.76 -27.20
CA ASP A 309 -5.25 -13.52 -26.87
C ASP A 309 -6.54 -12.78 -27.25
N VAL A 310 -7.69 -13.40 -26.96
CA VAL A 310 -9.02 -12.83 -27.25
C VAL A 310 -9.34 -11.59 -26.44
N ASN A 311 -8.66 -11.35 -25.32
CA ASN A 311 -8.80 -10.17 -24.46
C ASN A 311 -7.84 -9.03 -24.85
N GLY A 312 -6.94 -9.27 -25.82
CA GLY A 312 -5.93 -8.31 -26.26
C GLY A 312 -4.65 -8.32 -25.45
N CYS A 313 -4.48 -9.29 -24.54
CA CYS A 313 -3.23 -9.47 -23.80
C CYS A 313 -2.14 -9.98 -24.73
N THR A 314 -0.89 -9.56 -24.51
CA THR A 314 0.23 -9.93 -25.38
C THR A 314 1.37 -10.56 -24.60
N GLY A 315 2.00 -11.54 -25.23
CA GLY A 315 3.28 -12.10 -24.82
C GLY A 315 4.21 -12.20 -26.03
N GLN A 316 5.52 -12.13 -25.83
CA GLN A 316 6.46 -12.17 -26.94
C GLN A 316 7.74 -12.90 -26.58
N ASP A 317 8.40 -13.46 -27.61
CA ASP A 317 9.74 -13.98 -27.53
C ASP A 317 10.45 -13.84 -28.88
N SER A 318 11.78 -13.99 -28.90
CA SER A 318 12.59 -13.75 -30.08
C SER A 318 13.67 -14.84 -30.24
N VAL A 319 13.85 -15.31 -31.47
CA VAL A 319 14.93 -16.22 -31.85
C VAL A 319 16.00 -15.48 -32.64
N PHE A 320 17.27 -15.67 -32.29
CA PHE A 320 18.38 -15.18 -33.11
C PHE A 320 18.71 -16.15 -34.23
N LEU A 321 18.45 -15.78 -35.49
CA LEU A 321 18.85 -16.55 -36.66
C LEU A 321 20.26 -16.19 -37.06
N MET A 322 21.17 -17.12 -36.97
CA MET A 322 22.55 -16.99 -37.39
C MET A 322 22.73 -17.57 -38.80
N VAL A 323 23.04 -16.68 -39.76
CA VAL A 323 23.25 -17.08 -41.15
C VAL A 323 24.71 -17.46 -41.39
N ASP A 324 24.91 -18.72 -41.74
CA ASP A 324 26.19 -19.18 -42.27
C ASP A 324 26.33 -18.77 -43.74
N ARG A 325 27.32 -17.94 -44.02
CA ARG A 325 27.63 -17.43 -45.38
C ARG A 325 28.71 -18.23 -46.10
N SER A 326 28.91 -19.48 -45.70
CA SER A 326 29.77 -20.36 -46.46
C SER A 326 29.18 -20.57 -47.87
N ARG A 327 29.89 -20.09 -48.89
CA ARG A 327 29.45 -20.09 -50.31
C ARG A 327 29.80 -21.43 -50.92
N LYS A 328 28.84 -22.32 -51.05
CA LYS A 328 29.02 -23.66 -51.62
C LYS A 328 28.88 -23.59 -53.12
N VAL A 329 30.04 -23.56 -53.80
CA VAL A 329 30.16 -23.69 -55.27
C VAL A 329 31.13 -24.81 -55.55
N PHE A 330 30.72 -25.75 -56.38
CA PHE A 330 31.55 -26.88 -56.81
C PHE A 330 31.77 -26.76 -58.31
N ILE A 331 33.03 -26.85 -58.71
CA ILE A 331 33.45 -26.83 -60.13
C ILE A 331 34.29 -28.07 -60.38
N PRO A 332 33.85 -28.96 -61.30
CA PRO A 332 34.58 -30.18 -61.61
C PRO A 332 35.95 -29.86 -62.18
N ASN A 333 36.93 -30.72 -61.89
CA ASN A 333 38.28 -30.63 -62.44
C ASN A 333 38.49 -31.50 -63.68
N ALA A 334 37.48 -32.30 -64.06
CA ALA A 334 37.49 -33.13 -65.27
C ALA A 334 36.06 -33.39 -65.77
N PHE A 335 35.89 -33.56 -67.06
CA PHE A 335 34.65 -33.99 -67.71
C PHE A 335 34.95 -34.84 -68.95
N SER A 336 34.00 -35.69 -69.39
CA SER A 336 34.17 -36.60 -70.54
C SER A 336 32.91 -36.54 -71.43
N PRO A 337 32.92 -35.75 -72.51
CA PRO A 337 31.79 -35.63 -73.42
C PRO A 337 31.68 -36.82 -74.37
N ASN A 338 31.40 -38.03 -73.84
CA ASN A 338 31.29 -39.29 -74.57
C ASN A 338 29.80 -39.66 -74.87
N LYS A 339 28.84 -38.84 -74.36
CA LYS A 339 27.38 -38.97 -74.53
C LYS A 339 26.77 -40.16 -73.75
N ASP A 340 27.43 -40.56 -72.65
CA ASP A 340 26.88 -41.58 -71.77
C ASP A 340 25.92 -41.02 -70.69
N GLY A 341 25.75 -39.70 -70.67
CA GLY A 341 24.89 -38.99 -69.71
C GLY A 341 25.58 -38.63 -68.40
N ILE A 342 26.88 -38.96 -68.24
CA ILE A 342 27.63 -38.73 -67.03
C ILE A 342 28.82 -37.82 -67.31
N ASN A 343 28.85 -36.64 -66.72
CA ASN A 343 29.93 -35.65 -66.88
C ASN A 343 30.21 -35.25 -68.33
N ASP A 344 29.21 -35.30 -69.18
CA ASP A 344 29.30 -34.90 -70.58
C ASP A 344 29.51 -33.38 -70.80
N ILE A 345 29.21 -32.61 -69.77
CA ILE A 345 29.23 -31.14 -69.82
C ILE A 345 30.02 -30.59 -68.64
N PHE A 346 31.00 -29.71 -68.93
CA PHE A 346 31.64 -28.90 -67.86
C PHE A 346 30.72 -27.78 -67.44
N GLN A 347 30.32 -27.77 -66.17
CA GLN A 347 29.41 -26.84 -65.60
C GLN A 347 29.80 -26.46 -64.18
N VAL A 348 29.24 -25.36 -63.68
CA VAL A 348 29.40 -24.90 -62.28
C VAL A 348 28.19 -25.35 -61.52
N PHE A 349 28.36 -26.13 -60.44
CA PHE A 349 27.31 -26.52 -59.52
C PHE A 349 27.26 -25.53 -58.36
N THR A 350 26.06 -25.10 -58.03
CA THR A 350 25.82 -24.09 -57.01
C THR A 350 24.99 -24.69 -55.87
N GLY A 351 25.28 -24.29 -54.67
CA GLY A 351 24.42 -24.56 -53.51
C GLY A 351 23.40 -23.49 -53.26
N PRO A 352 22.57 -23.63 -52.18
CA PRO A 352 21.66 -22.60 -51.74
C PRO A 352 22.33 -21.23 -51.57
N GLY A 353 21.62 -20.16 -51.78
CA GLY A 353 22.14 -18.82 -51.61
C GLY A 353 22.83 -18.23 -52.85
N VAL A 354 22.86 -18.96 -53.97
CA VAL A 354 23.31 -18.43 -55.27
C VAL A 354 22.12 -17.82 -56.04
N GLU A 355 22.27 -16.57 -56.50
CA GLU A 355 21.28 -15.86 -57.34
C GLU A 355 21.44 -16.28 -58.81
N GLY A 356 22.71 -16.51 -59.25
CA GLY A 356 23.00 -16.91 -60.62
C GLY A 356 24.50 -16.95 -60.90
N ILE A 357 24.87 -17.43 -62.08
CA ILE A 357 26.23 -17.45 -62.59
C ILE A 357 26.32 -16.37 -63.68
N ASN A 358 27.11 -15.33 -63.42
CA ASN A 358 27.23 -14.21 -64.34
C ASN A 358 27.88 -14.67 -65.66
N TYR A 359 28.92 -15.52 -65.57
CA TYR A 359 29.56 -16.12 -66.74
C TYR A 359 30.39 -17.36 -66.36
N ILE A 360 30.55 -18.23 -67.35
CA ILE A 360 31.57 -19.29 -67.41
C ILE A 360 32.36 -19.10 -68.69
N ARG A 361 33.70 -18.94 -68.57
CA ARG A 361 34.65 -18.82 -69.68
C ARG A 361 35.66 -19.91 -69.58
N VAL A 362 35.95 -20.60 -70.71
CA VAL A 362 36.96 -21.61 -70.78
C VAL A 362 38.02 -21.22 -71.84
N TYR A 363 39.26 -21.38 -71.51
CA TYR A 363 40.42 -21.01 -72.32
C TYR A 363 41.31 -22.22 -72.59
N ASP A 364 41.89 -22.30 -73.79
CA ASP A 364 42.89 -23.28 -74.12
C ASP A 364 44.25 -23.01 -73.43
N ARG A 365 45.23 -23.86 -73.67
CA ARG A 365 46.60 -23.74 -73.10
C ARG A 365 47.34 -22.47 -73.59
N TYR A 366 46.86 -21.83 -74.66
CA TYR A 366 47.47 -20.63 -75.23
C TYR A 366 46.73 -19.36 -74.81
N GLY A 367 45.70 -19.50 -73.97
CA GLY A 367 44.87 -18.40 -73.47
C GLY A 367 43.76 -17.96 -74.43
N ALA A 368 43.49 -18.71 -75.52
CA ALA A 368 42.40 -18.41 -76.41
C ALA A 368 41.07 -18.87 -75.84
N LEU A 369 40.03 -18.01 -75.89
CA LEU A 369 38.67 -18.30 -75.41
C LEU A 369 38.02 -19.37 -76.31
N VAL A 370 37.70 -20.53 -75.76
CA VAL A 370 37.07 -21.65 -76.49
C VAL A 370 35.58 -21.81 -76.18
N TYR A 371 35.14 -21.29 -75.02
CA TYR A 371 33.76 -21.32 -74.62
C TYR A 371 33.42 -20.12 -73.73
N GLU A 372 32.24 -19.56 -73.92
CA GLU A 372 31.65 -18.54 -73.04
C GLU A 372 30.14 -18.70 -73.01
N ILE A 373 29.61 -18.63 -71.81
CA ILE A 373 28.17 -18.52 -71.56
C ILE A 373 27.96 -17.52 -70.43
N ASN A 374 26.89 -16.73 -70.52
CA ASN A 374 26.61 -15.68 -69.60
C ASN A 374 25.18 -15.83 -69.02
N ASN A 375 24.95 -15.26 -67.84
CA ASN A 375 23.64 -15.13 -67.17
C ASN A 375 22.89 -16.48 -66.98
N LEU A 376 23.60 -17.46 -66.40
CA LEU A 376 23.00 -18.73 -66.07
C LEU A 376 22.21 -18.66 -64.73
N PRO A 377 21.07 -19.37 -64.62
CA PRO A 377 20.40 -19.55 -63.35
C PRO A 377 21.23 -20.39 -62.39
N PRO A 378 20.89 -20.45 -61.08
CA PRO A 378 21.48 -21.38 -60.14
C PRO A 378 21.38 -22.82 -60.66
N ASN A 379 22.42 -23.59 -60.41
CA ASN A 379 22.54 -24.97 -60.90
C ASN A 379 22.80 -25.94 -59.73
N GLU A 380 21.76 -26.29 -59.00
CA GLU A 380 21.88 -27.16 -57.80
C GLU A 380 21.97 -28.64 -58.17
N ASN A 381 21.31 -29.05 -59.25
CA ASN A 381 21.16 -30.47 -59.59
C ASN A 381 21.81 -30.87 -60.94
N GLY A 382 22.57 -29.96 -61.57
CA GLY A 382 23.06 -30.13 -62.90
C GLY A 382 22.06 -29.57 -63.96
N SER A 383 22.61 -28.98 -64.99
CA SER A 383 21.84 -28.45 -66.11
C SER A 383 22.39 -28.94 -67.42
N SER A 384 21.66 -28.76 -68.50
CA SER A 384 22.18 -29.02 -69.87
C SER A 384 23.03 -27.86 -70.38
N GLN A 385 23.29 -26.83 -69.58
CA GLN A 385 24.04 -25.64 -69.99
C GLN A 385 25.46 -25.65 -69.43
N GLY A 386 26.39 -25.74 -70.31
CA GLY A 386 27.81 -25.79 -70.00
C GLY A 386 28.64 -26.09 -71.25
N TRP A 387 29.93 -26.28 -71.09
CA TRP A 387 30.82 -26.57 -72.19
C TRP A 387 30.85 -28.08 -72.50
N ASP A 388 30.52 -28.45 -73.74
CA ASP A 388 30.47 -29.84 -74.22
C ASP A 388 31.80 -30.30 -74.84
N GLY A 389 32.88 -29.56 -74.62
CA GLY A 389 34.19 -29.87 -75.17
C GLY A 389 34.34 -29.51 -76.63
N THR A 390 33.42 -28.68 -77.22
CA THR A 390 33.56 -28.22 -78.59
C THR A 390 33.92 -26.72 -78.65
N HIS A 391 34.62 -26.32 -79.73
CA HIS A 391 34.88 -24.94 -80.11
C HIS A 391 34.50 -24.76 -81.59
N LYS A 392 33.59 -23.78 -81.89
CA LYS A 392 33.05 -23.54 -83.21
C LYS A 392 32.54 -24.78 -83.93
N GLY A 393 31.87 -25.68 -83.18
CA GLY A 393 31.26 -26.91 -83.69
C GLY A 393 32.27 -28.06 -83.93
N LYS A 394 33.54 -27.91 -83.58
CA LYS A 394 34.51 -28.96 -83.63
C LYS A 394 34.95 -29.39 -82.23
N TYR A 395 35.15 -30.67 -82.02
CA TYR A 395 35.69 -31.18 -80.78
C TYR A 395 37.08 -30.67 -80.51
N CYS A 396 37.33 -30.18 -79.30
CA CYS A 396 38.71 -29.90 -78.88
C CYS A 396 39.47 -31.17 -78.59
N ASP A 397 40.84 -31.17 -78.72
CA ASP A 397 41.68 -32.30 -78.30
C ASP A 397 41.66 -32.50 -76.82
N PRO A 398 41.67 -33.72 -76.32
CA PRO A 398 41.86 -34.03 -74.92
C PRO A 398 43.03 -33.28 -74.33
N GLY A 399 42.83 -32.70 -73.10
CA GLY A 399 43.88 -31.91 -72.48
C GLY A 399 43.34 -31.01 -71.37
N VAL A 400 44.22 -30.18 -70.82
CA VAL A 400 43.91 -29.29 -69.73
C VAL A 400 43.52 -27.90 -70.29
N PHE A 401 42.40 -27.41 -69.88
CA PHE A 401 41.87 -26.08 -70.15
C PHE A 401 41.81 -25.29 -68.86
N THR A 402 41.80 -23.95 -68.91
CA THR A 402 41.59 -23.09 -67.75
C THR A 402 40.20 -22.49 -67.81
N TYR A 403 39.63 -22.31 -66.66
CA TYR A 403 38.29 -21.65 -66.57
C TYR A 403 38.32 -20.44 -65.65
N LEU A 404 37.41 -19.51 -65.93
CA LEU A 404 37.05 -18.40 -65.09
C LEU A 404 35.53 -18.32 -65.04
N SER A 405 34.96 -18.33 -63.82
CA SER A 405 33.54 -18.20 -63.58
C SER A 405 33.29 -17.11 -62.53
N GLU A 406 32.22 -16.37 -62.65
CA GLU A 406 31.76 -15.43 -61.65
C GLU A 406 30.34 -15.80 -61.23
N VAL A 407 30.19 -16.02 -59.94
CA VAL A 407 28.92 -16.42 -59.29
C VAL A 407 28.38 -15.23 -58.47
N LYS A 408 27.13 -14.92 -58.63
CA LYS A 408 26.39 -13.90 -57.88
C LYS A 408 25.55 -14.60 -56.79
N PHE A 409 25.60 -14.05 -55.58
CA PHE A 409 24.88 -14.57 -54.43
C PHE A 409 23.70 -13.67 -54.05
N ILE A 410 22.68 -14.20 -53.41
CA ILE A 410 21.43 -13.47 -52.99
C ILE A 410 21.71 -12.35 -52.01
N ASP A 411 22.90 -12.31 -51.36
CA ASP A 411 23.32 -11.18 -50.50
C ASP A 411 23.99 -10.05 -51.34
N GLY A 412 23.88 -10.11 -52.67
CA GLY A 412 24.41 -9.13 -53.64
C GLY A 412 25.89 -9.19 -53.90
N ARG A 413 26.62 -10.11 -53.25
CA ARG A 413 28.06 -10.27 -53.49
C ARG A 413 28.32 -11.16 -54.69
N THR A 414 29.44 -10.89 -55.39
CA THR A 414 29.95 -11.73 -56.46
C THR A 414 31.31 -12.36 -56.03
N GLN A 415 31.57 -13.58 -56.50
CA GLN A 415 32.83 -14.25 -56.27
C GLN A 415 33.32 -14.88 -57.56
N LYS A 416 34.63 -14.69 -57.88
CA LYS A 416 35.27 -15.27 -59.03
C LYS A 416 35.95 -16.59 -58.62
N TYR A 417 35.74 -17.60 -59.46
CA TYR A 417 36.35 -18.92 -59.34
C TYR A 417 37.20 -19.15 -60.60
N PHE A 418 38.38 -19.61 -60.42
CA PHE A 418 39.32 -19.94 -61.53
C PHE A 418 40.07 -21.24 -61.22
N GLY A 419 40.42 -21.96 -62.21
CA GLY A 419 41.09 -23.22 -62.10
C GLY A 419 41.34 -23.88 -63.43
N SER A 420 41.64 -25.19 -63.37
CA SER A 420 41.83 -26.01 -64.59
C SER A 420 40.76 -27.11 -64.62
N VAL A 421 40.35 -27.46 -65.83
CA VAL A 421 39.47 -28.58 -66.14
C VAL A 421 40.13 -29.47 -67.19
N THR A 422 40.11 -30.77 -66.98
CA THR A 422 40.65 -31.78 -67.92
C THR A 422 39.55 -32.34 -68.80
N LEU A 423 39.65 -32.13 -70.13
CA LEU A 423 38.79 -32.79 -71.08
C LEU A 423 39.35 -34.18 -71.34
N VAL A 424 38.59 -35.21 -71.02
CA VAL A 424 38.87 -36.64 -71.22
C VAL A 424 37.91 -37.19 -72.28
N ARG A 425 38.34 -38.12 -73.10
CA ARG A 425 37.49 -38.87 -74.03
C ARG A 425 37.70 -40.33 -73.88
#